data_a6eafbc1eb4cb52d99c8d2e1990d635b
#
_entry.id   a6eafbc1eb4cb52d99c8d2e1990d635b
#
_cell.length_a   1.000
_cell.length_b   1.000
_cell.length_c   1.000
_cell.angle_alpha   90.00
_cell.angle_beta   90.00
_cell.angle_gamma   90.00
#
_symmetry.space_group_name_H-M   'P 1'
#
loop_
_entity.id
_entity.type
_entity.pdbx_description
1 polymer ?
#
loop_
_entity_poly.entity_id
_entity_poly.type
_entity_poly.pdbx_seq_one_letter_code
_entity_poly.pdbx_strand_id
1 'polypeptide(L)'
;MTSKQKKMLYRIITAFVLLVVLMVLEQTGVLEQLPSQWLVFLIYLIPYLVIGYDIVYKAVRNISHGQVFDENFLMMVATFGAFGVKEYSEAVAVMLFYQVGELFQNYAVGKSRQSISDMMNICPEYANIEEDGVLTQVDPDDVEVGTIIVVKPGERIPLDGIVTEGTSMIDTAALTGESVPRRATVGDEIISGCVNGSSTIKVKVTKAFEDSTVARILELVENASSKKAKVENFITRFAKYYTPVVTIGAVILAILPPLILGGGWADWI
;
A
#
# COMPACT_ATOMS: atom_id res chain seq x y z
N MET A 1 2.47 9.22 -5.94
CA MET A 1 2.27 8.06 -6.85
C MET A 1 3.61 7.58 -7.39
N THR A 2 3.87 6.29 -7.31
CA THR A 2 5.07 5.65 -7.87
C THR A 2 4.99 5.58 -9.41
N SER A 3 6.14 5.34 -10.08
CA SER A 3 6.16 5.18 -11.55
C SER A 3 5.27 4.03 -12.03
N LYS A 4 5.11 2.96 -11.23
CA LYS A 4 4.19 1.85 -11.53
C LYS A 4 2.72 2.29 -11.47
N GLN A 5 2.34 3.04 -10.43
CA GLN A 5 0.98 3.58 -10.27
C GLN A 5 0.61 4.56 -11.39
N LYS A 6 1.54 5.41 -11.83
CA LYS A 6 1.33 6.30 -12.98
C LYS A 6 1.07 5.53 -14.26
N LYS A 7 1.88 4.49 -14.56
CA LYS A 7 1.66 3.63 -15.73
C LYS A 7 0.29 2.93 -15.69
N MET A 8 -0.12 2.43 -14.53
CA MET A 8 -1.43 1.82 -14.34
C MET A 8 -2.56 2.83 -14.58
N LEU A 9 -2.45 4.05 -14.05
CA LEU A 9 -3.40 5.13 -14.30
C LEU A 9 -3.54 5.45 -15.79
N TYR A 10 -2.44 5.58 -16.53
CA TYR A 10 -2.49 5.81 -17.99
C TYR A 10 -3.19 4.68 -18.73
N ARG A 11 -2.94 3.43 -18.36
CA ARG A 11 -3.63 2.27 -18.96
C ARG A 11 -5.13 2.30 -18.70
N ILE A 12 -5.54 2.63 -17.46
CA ILE A 12 -6.95 2.78 -17.07
C ILE A 12 -7.60 3.88 -17.92
N ILE A 13 -7.00 5.05 -18.03
CA ILE A 13 -7.53 6.16 -18.82
C ILE A 13 -7.64 5.76 -20.30
N THR A 14 -6.62 5.14 -20.87
CA THR A 14 -6.63 4.70 -22.28
C THR A 14 -7.73 3.67 -22.53
N ALA A 15 -7.85 2.65 -21.67
CA ALA A 15 -8.89 1.62 -21.82
C ALA A 15 -10.29 2.21 -21.61
N PHE A 16 -10.46 3.16 -20.67
CA PHE A 16 -11.72 3.86 -20.46
C PHE A 16 -12.16 4.65 -21.70
N VAL A 17 -11.25 5.44 -22.27
CA VAL A 17 -11.55 6.21 -23.50
C VAL A 17 -11.93 5.28 -24.64
N LEU A 18 -11.17 4.18 -24.83
CA LEU A 18 -11.47 3.20 -25.86
C LEU A 18 -12.84 2.55 -25.64
N LEU A 19 -13.16 2.17 -24.39
CA LEU A 19 -14.47 1.58 -24.05
C LEU A 19 -15.61 2.55 -24.35
N VAL A 20 -15.49 3.81 -23.91
CA VAL A 20 -16.52 4.83 -24.18
C VAL A 20 -16.74 5.03 -25.68
N VAL A 21 -15.66 5.10 -26.47
CA VAL A 21 -15.76 5.20 -27.93
C VAL A 21 -16.48 3.99 -28.52
N LEU A 22 -16.13 2.78 -28.07
CA LEU A 22 -16.78 1.55 -28.55
C LEU A 22 -18.26 1.48 -28.17
N MET A 23 -18.63 1.88 -26.95
CA MET A 23 -20.04 1.94 -26.53
C MET A 23 -20.85 2.94 -27.38
N VAL A 24 -20.27 4.09 -27.73
CA VAL A 24 -20.92 5.06 -28.64
C VAL A 24 -21.06 4.48 -30.01
N LEU A 25 -20.06 3.77 -30.57
CA LEU A 25 -20.12 3.12 -31.88
C LEU A 25 -21.16 1.97 -31.89
N GLU A 26 -21.32 1.27 -30.79
CA GLU A 26 -22.34 0.24 -30.61
C GLU A 26 -23.75 0.86 -30.61
N GLN A 27 -23.97 1.93 -29.82
CA GLN A 27 -25.28 2.63 -29.80
C GLN A 27 -25.64 3.29 -31.13
N THR A 28 -24.66 3.72 -31.92
CA THR A 28 -24.91 4.29 -33.27
C THR A 28 -25.12 3.24 -34.33
N GLY A 29 -25.06 1.95 -33.99
CA GLY A 29 -25.25 0.82 -34.94
C GLY A 29 -24.07 0.62 -35.91
N VAL A 30 -22.98 1.34 -35.76
CA VAL A 30 -21.80 1.21 -36.64
C VAL A 30 -21.16 -0.16 -36.52
N LEU A 31 -21.13 -0.73 -35.30
CA LEU A 31 -20.54 -2.05 -35.04
C LEU A 31 -21.42 -3.19 -35.67
N GLU A 32 -22.72 -2.99 -35.79
CA GLU A 32 -23.62 -3.94 -36.41
C GLU A 32 -23.44 -4.02 -37.94
N GLN A 33 -22.90 -2.97 -38.57
CA GLN A 33 -22.58 -2.91 -39.97
C GLN A 33 -21.31 -3.67 -40.37
N LEU A 34 -20.55 -4.14 -39.38
CA LEU A 34 -19.33 -4.90 -39.64
C LEU A 34 -19.66 -6.27 -40.24
N PRO A 35 -18.88 -6.71 -41.24
CA PRO A 35 -19.17 -7.92 -42.02
C PRO A 35 -19.00 -9.21 -41.20
N SER A 36 -18.44 -9.14 -39.98
CA SER A 36 -18.22 -10.33 -39.16
C SER A 36 -18.20 -10.01 -37.67
N GLN A 37 -18.88 -10.82 -36.88
CA GLN A 37 -18.83 -10.75 -35.42
C GLN A 37 -17.40 -10.93 -34.84
N TRP A 38 -16.52 -11.61 -35.56
CA TRP A 38 -15.11 -11.74 -35.18
C TRP A 38 -14.37 -10.42 -35.18
N LEU A 39 -14.78 -9.46 -36.03
CA LEU A 39 -14.19 -8.11 -36.02
C LEU A 39 -14.61 -7.35 -34.76
N VAL A 40 -15.87 -7.47 -34.34
CA VAL A 40 -16.34 -6.86 -33.08
C VAL A 40 -15.56 -7.43 -31.88
N PHE A 41 -15.40 -8.76 -31.81
CA PHE A 41 -14.59 -9.43 -30.81
C PHE A 41 -13.15 -8.87 -30.77
N LEU A 42 -12.48 -8.77 -31.92
CA LEU A 42 -11.09 -8.26 -31.99
C LEU A 42 -10.98 -6.80 -31.58
N ILE A 43 -11.97 -5.98 -31.92
CA ILE A 43 -12.01 -4.56 -31.53
C ILE A 43 -12.11 -4.41 -30.01
N TYR A 44 -12.99 -5.17 -29.34
CA TYR A 44 -13.09 -5.16 -27.88
C TYR A 44 -11.93 -5.85 -27.16
N LEU A 45 -11.25 -6.77 -27.84
CA LEU A 45 -10.05 -7.42 -27.29
C LEU A 45 -8.89 -6.42 -27.09
N ILE A 46 -8.83 -5.32 -27.88
CA ILE A 46 -7.78 -4.30 -27.74
C ILE A 46 -7.84 -3.61 -26.35
N PRO A 47 -8.93 -2.92 -25.96
CA PRO A 47 -9.00 -2.31 -24.63
C PRO A 47 -8.92 -3.34 -23.52
N TYR A 48 -9.44 -4.55 -23.70
CA TYR A 48 -9.31 -5.64 -22.75
C TYR A 48 -7.86 -6.02 -22.49
N LEU A 49 -7.04 -6.19 -23.53
CA LEU A 49 -5.61 -6.48 -23.38
C LEU A 49 -4.82 -5.30 -22.82
N VAL A 50 -5.17 -4.07 -23.18
CA VAL A 50 -4.53 -2.87 -22.62
C VAL A 50 -4.70 -2.83 -21.11
N ILE A 51 -5.88 -3.14 -20.58
CA ILE A 51 -6.18 -3.05 -19.17
C ILE A 51 -5.88 -4.33 -18.40
N GLY A 52 -6.12 -5.51 -18.97
CA GLY A 52 -6.22 -6.78 -18.26
C GLY A 52 -5.04 -7.74 -18.47
N TYR A 53 -4.09 -7.45 -19.38
CA TYR A 53 -3.03 -8.41 -19.70
C TYR A 53 -2.24 -8.90 -18.47
N ASP A 54 -1.98 -8.02 -17.52
CA ASP A 54 -1.24 -8.34 -16.30
C ASP A 54 -2.05 -9.21 -15.32
N ILE A 55 -3.37 -9.06 -15.30
CA ILE A 55 -4.28 -9.89 -14.50
C ILE A 55 -4.31 -11.31 -15.09
N VAL A 56 -4.51 -11.41 -16.40
CA VAL A 56 -4.49 -12.70 -17.10
C VAL A 56 -3.14 -13.41 -16.93
N TYR A 57 -2.04 -12.67 -17.08
CA TYR A 57 -0.69 -13.22 -16.86
C TYR A 57 -0.49 -13.72 -15.42
N LYS A 58 -0.92 -12.93 -14.41
CA LYS A 58 -0.84 -13.33 -12.99
C LYS A 58 -1.70 -14.57 -12.74
N ALA A 59 -2.94 -14.61 -13.26
CA ALA A 59 -3.83 -15.75 -13.12
C ALA A 59 -3.19 -17.03 -13.66
N VAL A 60 -2.68 -17.01 -14.89
CA VAL A 60 -2.01 -18.15 -15.51
C VAL A 60 -0.77 -18.58 -14.74
N ARG A 61 0.03 -17.62 -14.28
CA ARG A 61 1.22 -17.90 -13.47
C ARG A 61 0.86 -18.52 -12.12
N ASN A 62 -0.17 -18.01 -11.43
CA ASN A 62 -0.60 -18.52 -10.13
C ASN A 62 -1.18 -19.93 -10.24
N ILE A 63 -1.92 -20.21 -11.31
CA ILE A 63 -2.37 -21.58 -11.64
C ILE A 63 -1.18 -22.53 -11.78
N SER A 64 -0.14 -22.12 -12.51
CA SER A 64 1.06 -22.96 -12.72
C SER A 64 1.84 -23.22 -11.42
N HIS A 65 1.65 -22.41 -10.39
CA HIS A 65 2.24 -22.58 -9.05
C HIS A 65 1.28 -23.22 -8.03
N GLY A 66 0.12 -23.74 -8.48
CA GLY A 66 -0.85 -24.43 -7.64
C GLY A 66 -1.79 -23.50 -6.85
N GLN A 67 -1.77 -22.19 -7.12
CA GLN A 67 -2.70 -21.20 -6.54
C GLN A 67 -3.81 -20.90 -7.54
N VAL A 68 -4.75 -21.85 -7.68
CA VAL A 68 -5.77 -21.81 -8.74
C VAL A 68 -6.91 -20.84 -8.43
N PHE A 69 -7.28 -20.63 -7.14
CA PHE A 69 -8.48 -19.89 -6.77
C PHE A 69 -8.10 -18.54 -6.13
N ASP A 70 -7.38 -17.70 -6.87
CA ASP A 70 -7.13 -16.32 -6.47
C ASP A 70 -8.08 -15.34 -7.18
N GLU A 71 -8.04 -14.08 -6.78
CA GLU A 71 -8.87 -13.01 -7.37
C GLU A 71 -8.59 -12.79 -8.85
N ASN A 72 -7.34 -12.95 -9.31
CA ASN A 72 -6.98 -12.79 -10.71
C ASN A 72 -7.58 -13.90 -11.57
N PHE A 73 -7.61 -15.14 -11.06
CA PHE A 73 -8.28 -16.26 -11.69
C PHE A 73 -9.79 -16.00 -11.86
N LEU A 74 -10.45 -15.54 -10.78
CA LEU A 74 -11.88 -15.23 -10.84
C LEU A 74 -12.19 -14.14 -11.88
N MET A 75 -11.40 -13.07 -11.90
CA MET A 75 -11.55 -12.00 -12.88
C MET A 75 -11.33 -12.50 -14.32
N MET A 76 -10.32 -13.35 -14.52
CA MET A 76 -10.06 -13.95 -15.82
C MET A 76 -11.24 -14.82 -16.28
N VAL A 77 -11.75 -15.70 -15.42
CA VAL A 77 -12.87 -16.59 -15.75
C VAL A 77 -14.14 -15.80 -16.03
N ALA A 78 -14.50 -14.83 -15.18
CA ALA A 78 -15.68 -14.00 -15.36
C ALA A 78 -15.64 -13.21 -16.68
N THR A 79 -14.50 -12.59 -16.99
CA THR A 79 -14.37 -11.80 -18.23
C THR A 79 -14.30 -12.67 -19.47
N PHE A 80 -13.71 -13.87 -19.40
CA PHE A 80 -13.74 -14.83 -20.51
C PHE A 80 -15.15 -15.39 -20.73
N GLY A 81 -15.90 -15.62 -19.64
CA GLY A 81 -17.32 -15.99 -19.70
C GLY A 81 -18.14 -14.93 -20.45
N ALA A 82 -17.97 -13.64 -20.07
CA ALA A 82 -18.64 -12.53 -20.74
C ALA A 82 -18.27 -12.44 -22.24
N PHE A 83 -16.98 -12.65 -22.59
CA PHE A 83 -16.59 -12.76 -23.99
C PHE A 83 -17.27 -13.96 -24.72
N GLY A 84 -17.45 -15.07 -24.01
CA GLY A 84 -18.12 -16.28 -24.56
C GLY A 84 -19.60 -16.08 -24.88
N VAL A 85 -20.29 -15.28 -24.03
CA VAL A 85 -21.71 -14.92 -24.26
C VAL A 85 -21.88 -13.65 -25.12
N LYS A 86 -20.78 -13.09 -25.64
CA LYS A 86 -20.70 -11.90 -26.50
C LYS A 86 -20.98 -10.56 -25.78
N GLU A 87 -20.97 -10.54 -24.48
CA GLU A 87 -21.08 -9.32 -23.69
C GLU A 87 -19.68 -8.64 -23.55
N TYR A 88 -19.15 -8.18 -24.69
CA TYR A 88 -17.77 -7.67 -24.79
C TYR A 88 -17.55 -6.39 -24.02
N SER A 89 -18.52 -5.48 -24.04
CA SER A 89 -18.49 -4.21 -23.31
C SER A 89 -18.44 -4.44 -21.81
N GLU A 90 -19.20 -5.41 -21.29
CA GLU A 90 -19.20 -5.79 -19.89
C GLU A 90 -17.86 -6.40 -19.47
N ALA A 91 -17.29 -7.30 -20.28
CA ALA A 91 -15.97 -7.88 -19.98
C ALA A 91 -14.88 -6.83 -19.80
N VAL A 92 -14.86 -5.82 -20.69
CA VAL A 92 -13.89 -4.70 -20.59
C VAL A 92 -14.20 -3.81 -19.39
N ALA A 93 -15.48 -3.51 -19.14
CA ALA A 93 -15.91 -2.68 -18.01
C ALA A 93 -15.53 -3.32 -16.66
N VAL A 94 -15.83 -4.62 -16.48
CA VAL A 94 -15.47 -5.38 -15.27
C VAL A 94 -13.97 -5.33 -15.02
N MET A 95 -13.15 -5.59 -16.04
CA MET A 95 -11.70 -5.54 -15.91
C MET A 95 -11.19 -4.13 -15.58
N LEU A 96 -11.83 -3.11 -16.15
CA LEU A 96 -11.50 -1.71 -15.89
C LEU A 96 -11.82 -1.32 -14.45
N PHE A 97 -13.01 -1.65 -13.93
CA PHE A 97 -13.38 -1.39 -12.54
C PHE A 97 -12.47 -2.12 -11.55
N TYR A 98 -12.10 -3.36 -11.85
CA TYR A 98 -11.15 -4.10 -11.03
C TYR A 98 -9.79 -3.38 -10.98
N GLN A 99 -9.25 -2.94 -12.10
CA GLN A 99 -7.97 -2.21 -12.16
C GLN A 99 -8.02 -0.85 -11.45
N VAL A 100 -9.17 -0.17 -11.50
CA VAL A 100 -9.38 1.05 -10.71
C VAL A 100 -9.30 0.74 -9.21
N GLY A 101 -9.98 -0.33 -8.75
CA GLY A 101 -9.91 -0.81 -7.37
C GLY A 101 -8.49 -1.15 -6.94
N GLU A 102 -7.74 -1.90 -7.76
CA GLU A 102 -6.33 -2.22 -7.54
C GLU A 102 -5.44 -0.98 -7.42
N LEU A 103 -5.67 0.03 -8.28
CA LEU A 103 -4.94 1.29 -8.20
C LEU A 103 -5.18 2.01 -6.87
N PHE A 104 -6.45 2.11 -6.42
CA PHE A 104 -6.79 2.72 -5.14
C PHE A 104 -6.19 1.95 -3.96
N GLN A 105 -6.30 0.62 -3.97
CA GLN A 105 -5.72 -0.23 -2.93
C GLN A 105 -4.20 -0.06 -2.85
N ASN A 106 -3.51 -0.14 -3.98
CA ASN A 106 -2.06 0.03 -4.05
C ASN A 106 -1.60 1.44 -3.63
N TYR A 107 -2.41 2.46 -3.92
CA TYR A 107 -2.14 3.82 -3.48
C TYR A 107 -2.30 3.97 -1.96
N ALA A 108 -3.42 3.46 -1.41
CA ALA A 108 -3.72 3.53 0.02
C ALA A 108 -2.69 2.75 0.87
N VAL A 109 -2.37 1.52 0.45
CA VAL A 109 -1.34 0.68 1.12
C VAL A 109 0.04 1.31 1.02
N GLY A 110 0.41 1.82 -0.17
CA GLY A 110 1.69 2.48 -0.37
C GLY A 110 1.87 3.72 0.52
N LYS A 111 0.83 4.55 0.66
CA LYS A 111 0.85 5.72 1.53
C LYS A 111 0.97 5.34 3.01
N SER A 112 0.25 4.30 3.43
CA SER A 112 0.33 3.79 4.82
C SER A 112 1.73 3.28 5.14
N ARG A 113 2.36 2.51 4.24
CA ARG A 113 3.74 2.01 4.43
C ARG A 113 4.76 3.14 4.48
N GLN A 114 4.61 4.17 3.66
CA GLN A 114 5.50 5.33 3.67
C GLN A 114 5.40 6.09 4.99
N SER A 115 4.19 6.30 5.53
CA SER A 115 3.99 6.94 6.83
C SER A 115 4.66 6.16 7.96
N ILE A 116 4.63 4.82 7.93
CA ILE A 116 5.33 3.96 8.90
C ILE A 116 6.84 4.08 8.73
N SER A 117 7.35 4.07 7.50
CA SER A 117 8.78 4.24 7.22
C SER A 117 9.29 5.62 7.65
N ASP A 118 8.49 6.67 7.44
CA ASP A 118 8.82 8.02 7.87
C ASP A 118 8.88 8.12 9.41
N MET A 119 8.00 7.38 10.11
CA MET A 119 8.06 7.26 11.58
C MET A 119 9.29 6.48 12.06
N MET A 120 9.72 5.43 11.36
CA MET A 120 10.96 4.71 11.71
C MET A 120 12.20 5.58 11.54
N ASN A 121 12.18 6.54 10.62
CA ASN A 121 13.25 7.52 10.45
C ASN A 121 13.35 8.54 11.59
N ILE A 122 12.45 8.52 12.58
CA ILE A 122 12.54 9.36 13.80
C ILE A 122 13.56 8.78 14.78
N CYS A 123 13.88 7.49 14.69
CA CYS A 123 14.85 6.83 15.55
C CYS A 123 16.28 7.31 15.24
N PRO A 124 17.01 7.87 16.21
CA PRO A 124 18.42 8.22 16.04
C PRO A 124 19.28 6.96 15.96
N GLU A 125 20.27 6.96 15.07
CA GLU A 125 21.17 5.83 14.86
C GLU A 125 22.34 5.82 15.87
N TYR A 126 22.63 6.94 16.52
CA TYR A 126 23.75 7.10 17.46
C TYR A 126 23.50 8.20 18.49
N ALA A 127 24.22 8.15 19.60
CA ALA A 127 24.39 9.20 20.58
C ALA A 127 25.84 9.64 20.62
N ASN A 128 26.11 10.96 20.74
CA ASN A 128 27.47 11.42 20.99
C ASN A 128 27.66 11.58 22.51
N ILE A 129 28.61 10.88 23.10
CA ILE A 129 29.05 11.06 24.49
C ILE A 129 30.41 11.75 24.51
N GLU A 130 30.67 12.56 25.54
CA GLU A 130 31.94 13.24 25.74
C GLU A 130 32.71 12.56 26.88
N GLU A 131 33.81 11.88 26.54
CA GLU A 131 34.73 11.27 27.48
C GLU A 131 36.11 11.90 27.30
N ASP A 132 36.64 12.43 28.37
CA ASP A 132 37.97 13.10 28.39
C ASP A 132 38.17 14.20 27.32
N GLY A 133 37.07 14.89 26.95
CA GLY A 133 37.09 15.94 25.92
C GLY A 133 37.03 15.42 24.48
N VAL A 134 36.87 14.12 24.30
CA VAL A 134 36.70 13.48 22.99
C VAL A 134 35.24 13.07 22.80
N LEU A 135 34.66 13.45 21.66
CA LEU A 135 33.32 13.00 21.31
C LEU A 135 33.37 11.62 20.64
N THR A 136 32.72 10.66 21.27
CA THR A 136 32.58 9.29 20.76
C THR A 136 31.13 9.00 20.41
N GLN A 137 30.90 8.39 19.27
CA GLN A 137 29.57 7.90 18.87
C GLN A 137 29.36 6.49 19.41
N VAL A 138 28.23 6.32 20.11
CA VAL A 138 27.82 5.05 20.71
C VAL A 138 26.37 4.73 20.28
N ASP A 139 25.97 3.47 20.40
CA ASP A 139 24.57 3.11 20.23
C ASP A 139 23.73 3.72 21.36
N PRO A 140 22.56 4.31 21.06
CA PRO A 140 21.67 4.82 22.11
C PRO A 140 21.28 3.79 23.18
N ASP A 141 21.24 2.49 22.83
CA ASP A 141 20.97 1.39 23.77
C ASP A 141 22.07 1.22 24.82
N ASP A 142 23.31 1.61 24.51
CA ASP A 142 24.45 1.48 25.39
C ASP A 142 24.62 2.69 26.36
N VAL A 143 23.76 3.72 26.26
CA VAL A 143 23.86 4.95 27.06
C VAL A 143 23.09 4.80 28.36
N GLU A 144 23.81 4.85 29.49
CA GLU A 144 23.22 4.77 30.82
C GLU A 144 22.49 6.05 31.23
N VAL A 145 21.47 5.90 32.09
CA VAL A 145 20.77 7.04 32.71
C VAL A 145 21.75 7.87 33.56
N GLY A 146 21.73 9.18 33.35
CA GLY A 146 22.64 10.13 34.01
C GLY A 146 23.83 10.52 33.15
N THR A 147 24.13 9.83 32.05
CA THR A 147 25.18 10.19 31.09
C THR A 147 24.85 11.53 30.43
N ILE A 148 25.88 12.32 30.10
CA ILE A 148 25.73 13.55 29.34
C ILE A 148 26.01 13.28 27.87
N ILE A 149 25.01 13.49 27.05
CA ILE A 149 25.11 13.41 25.59
C ILE A 149 25.25 14.81 24.99
N VAL A 150 25.93 14.88 23.85
CA VAL A 150 26.14 16.11 23.08
C VAL A 150 25.34 16.04 21.80
N VAL A 151 24.41 16.98 21.59
CA VAL A 151 23.59 17.02 20.40
C VAL A 151 23.94 18.27 19.60
N LYS A 152 24.47 18.07 18.38
CA LYS A 152 24.87 19.14 17.47
C LYS A 152 23.66 19.68 16.67
N PRO A 153 23.79 20.89 16.09
CA PRO A 153 22.78 21.42 15.20
C PRO A 153 22.48 20.46 14.02
N GLY A 154 21.19 20.23 13.75
CA GLY A 154 20.72 19.31 12.73
C GLY A 154 20.65 17.83 13.16
N GLU A 155 21.22 17.45 14.31
CA GLU A 155 21.14 16.10 14.83
C GLU A 155 19.80 15.85 15.54
N ARG A 156 19.35 14.58 15.49
CA ARG A 156 18.21 14.13 16.28
C ARG A 156 18.66 13.86 17.72
N ILE A 157 17.80 14.19 18.67
CA ILE A 157 18.00 13.91 20.09
C ILE A 157 17.81 12.42 20.32
N PRO A 158 18.86 11.67 20.74
CA PRO A 158 18.78 10.22 20.82
C PRO A 158 18.00 9.70 22.03
N LEU A 159 18.01 10.39 23.14
CA LEU A 159 17.46 9.98 24.41
C LEU A 159 16.70 11.11 25.10
N ASP A 160 15.69 10.77 25.90
CA ASP A 160 14.97 11.73 26.73
C ASP A 160 15.89 12.26 27.83
N GLY A 161 15.85 13.56 28.08
CA GLY A 161 16.74 14.15 29.08
C GLY A 161 16.45 15.60 29.43
N ILE A 162 17.33 16.18 30.22
CA ILE A 162 17.29 17.58 30.66
C ILE A 162 18.51 18.31 30.12
N VAL A 163 18.32 19.49 29.55
CA VAL A 163 19.41 20.34 29.05
C VAL A 163 20.25 20.80 30.21
N THR A 164 21.54 20.49 30.19
CA THR A 164 22.52 20.90 31.22
C THR A 164 23.39 22.07 30.77
N GLU A 165 23.60 22.23 29.45
CA GLU A 165 24.44 23.28 28.88
C GLU A 165 23.90 23.67 27.49
N GLY A 166 23.94 24.95 27.16
CA GLY A 166 23.56 25.51 25.88
C GLY A 166 22.09 25.97 25.81
N THR A 167 21.74 26.54 24.69
CA THR A 167 20.37 26.96 24.33
C THR A 167 20.18 26.77 22.86
N SER A 168 19.09 26.12 22.46
CA SER A 168 18.77 25.87 21.05
C SER A 168 17.28 25.95 20.75
N MET A 169 16.96 25.95 19.47
CA MET A 169 15.60 25.74 18.96
C MET A 169 15.43 24.27 18.65
N ILE A 170 14.41 23.65 19.22
CA ILE A 170 14.11 22.22 19.03
C ILE A 170 12.90 22.09 18.14
N ASP A 171 13.07 21.41 17.01
CA ASP A 171 11.98 21.05 16.11
C ASP A 171 11.29 19.78 16.63
N THR A 172 10.05 19.94 17.04
CA THR A 172 9.19 18.86 17.57
C THR A 172 8.17 18.38 16.55
N ALA A 173 8.15 18.93 15.33
CA ALA A 173 7.11 18.70 14.33
C ALA A 173 6.88 17.21 14.00
N ALA A 174 7.94 16.41 14.01
CA ALA A 174 7.86 14.97 13.73
C ALA A 174 7.06 14.19 14.79
N LEU A 175 6.99 14.68 16.03
CA LEU A 175 6.32 14.01 17.15
C LEU A 175 4.99 14.67 17.51
N THR A 176 4.95 16.01 17.56
CA THR A 176 3.76 16.76 18.01
C THR A 176 2.90 17.29 16.88
N GLY A 177 3.45 17.36 15.66
CA GLY A 177 2.82 18.00 14.50
C GLY A 177 2.89 19.54 14.54
N GLU A 178 3.51 20.16 15.57
CA GLU A 178 3.67 21.59 15.66
C GLU A 178 4.82 22.07 14.77
N SER A 179 4.53 22.93 13.81
CA SER A 179 5.52 23.42 12.82
C SER A 179 6.46 24.50 13.39
N VAL A 180 6.20 25.02 14.60
CA VAL A 180 7.00 26.08 15.21
C VAL A 180 8.01 25.47 16.18
N PRO A 181 9.34 25.62 15.93
CA PRO A 181 10.35 25.11 16.84
C PRO A 181 10.25 25.75 18.23
N ARG A 182 10.41 24.94 19.28
CA ARG A 182 10.39 25.38 20.67
C ARG A 182 11.81 25.74 21.14
N ARG A 183 11.95 26.84 21.83
CA ARG A 183 13.21 27.19 22.49
C ARG A 183 13.44 26.29 23.71
N ALA A 184 14.62 25.68 23.79
CA ALA A 184 15.08 24.91 24.94
C ALA A 184 16.32 25.57 25.58
N THR A 185 16.30 25.68 26.90
CA THR A 185 17.34 26.28 27.73
C THR A 185 17.74 25.31 28.85
N VAL A 186 18.80 25.64 29.59
CA VAL A 186 19.25 24.83 30.73
C VAL A 186 18.12 24.62 31.73
N GLY A 187 17.88 23.37 32.09
CA GLY A 187 16.81 22.92 32.97
C GLY A 187 15.54 22.46 32.25
N ASP A 188 15.40 22.72 30.95
CA ASP A 188 14.25 22.26 30.18
C ASP A 188 14.36 20.76 29.84
N GLU A 189 13.21 20.08 29.90
CA GLU A 189 13.08 18.70 29.42
C GLU A 189 12.98 18.67 27.89
N ILE A 190 13.73 17.76 27.31
CA ILE A 190 13.66 17.43 25.87
C ILE A 190 13.40 15.95 25.67
N ILE A 191 12.72 15.65 24.57
CA ILE A 191 12.31 14.29 24.23
C ILE A 191 13.10 13.77 23.01
N SER A 192 13.38 12.48 23.02
CA SER A 192 14.04 11.79 21.92
C SER A 192 13.24 11.90 20.62
N GLY A 193 13.93 11.86 19.47
CA GLY A 193 13.33 11.98 18.14
C GLY A 193 13.11 13.40 17.63
N CYS A 194 13.16 14.42 18.49
CA CYS A 194 13.17 15.82 18.07
C CYS A 194 14.50 16.18 17.39
N VAL A 195 14.51 17.23 16.57
CA VAL A 195 15.72 17.70 15.89
C VAL A 195 16.26 18.96 16.60
N ASN A 196 17.53 18.94 16.92
CA ASN A 196 18.23 20.12 17.45
C ASN A 196 18.52 21.12 16.31
N GLY A 197 18.09 22.36 16.43
CA GLY A 197 18.14 23.35 15.37
C GLY A 197 19.43 24.18 15.29
N SER A 198 19.65 25.07 16.28
CA SER A 198 20.54 26.22 16.05
C SER A 198 21.92 26.11 16.72
N SER A 199 22.05 25.45 17.86
CA SER A 199 23.29 25.42 18.65
C SER A 199 23.50 24.04 19.26
N THR A 200 24.74 23.69 19.56
CA THR A 200 25.07 22.48 20.34
C THR A 200 24.52 22.60 21.75
N ILE A 201 23.87 21.54 22.21
CA ILE A 201 23.38 21.41 23.59
C ILE A 201 23.97 20.17 24.25
N LYS A 202 24.17 20.21 25.57
CA LYS A 202 24.44 19.02 26.38
C LYS A 202 23.20 18.64 27.14
N VAL A 203 22.92 17.35 27.16
CA VAL A 203 21.68 16.78 27.70
C VAL A 203 22.04 15.67 28.67
N LYS A 204 21.57 15.76 29.91
CA LYS A 204 21.65 14.65 30.84
C LYS A 204 20.51 13.69 30.64
N VAL A 205 20.82 12.46 30.30
CA VAL A 205 19.86 11.39 30.05
C VAL A 205 19.05 11.07 31.31
N THR A 206 17.73 11.03 31.19
CA THR A 206 16.78 10.74 32.27
C THR A 206 16.12 9.40 32.19
N LYS A 207 16.07 8.78 30.99
CA LYS A 207 15.46 7.48 30.74
C LYS A 207 16.37 6.61 29.88
N ALA A 208 16.38 5.31 30.14
CA ALA A 208 16.99 4.34 29.22
C ALA A 208 16.34 4.38 27.85
N PHE A 209 17.03 3.90 26.80
CA PHE A 209 16.51 3.94 25.43
C PHE A 209 15.18 3.21 25.29
N GLU A 210 15.03 2.02 25.90
CA GLU A 210 13.79 1.23 25.89
C GLU A 210 12.57 2.00 26.45
N ASP A 211 12.80 2.90 27.43
CA ASP A 211 11.78 3.75 28.04
C ASP A 211 11.63 5.12 27.38
N SER A 212 12.44 5.41 26.36
CA SER A 212 12.42 6.68 25.64
C SER A 212 11.13 6.89 24.88
N THR A 213 10.80 8.15 24.59
CA THR A 213 9.61 8.50 23.80
C THR A 213 9.63 7.87 22.42
N VAL A 214 10.78 7.83 21.76
CA VAL A 214 10.93 7.20 20.44
C VAL A 214 10.71 5.70 20.49
N ALA A 215 11.32 4.99 21.43
CA ALA A 215 11.16 3.54 21.58
C ALA A 215 9.69 3.15 21.79
N ARG A 216 8.97 3.88 22.63
CA ARG A 216 7.52 3.64 22.85
C ARG A 216 6.66 3.90 21.61
N ILE A 217 6.99 4.93 20.82
CA ILE A 217 6.29 5.19 19.55
C ILE A 217 6.54 4.03 18.58
N LEU A 218 7.79 3.55 18.46
CA LEU A 218 8.15 2.42 17.60
C LEU A 218 7.40 1.15 18.01
N GLU A 219 7.36 0.84 19.31
CA GLU A 219 6.61 -0.31 19.83
C GLU A 219 5.11 -0.24 19.48
N LEU A 220 4.48 0.93 19.64
CA LEU A 220 3.08 1.14 19.28
C LEU A 220 2.83 0.93 17.78
N VAL A 221 3.72 1.42 16.93
CA VAL A 221 3.64 1.27 15.46
C VAL A 221 3.83 -0.20 15.06
N GLU A 222 4.79 -0.90 15.63
CA GLU A 222 5.05 -2.31 15.38
C GLU A 222 3.87 -3.18 15.81
N ASN A 223 3.34 -2.95 17.01
CA ASN A 223 2.15 -3.64 17.52
C ASN A 223 0.90 -3.38 16.66
N ALA A 224 0.70 -2.15 16.17
CA ALA A 224 -0.38 -1.82 15.26
C ALA A 224 -0.23 -2.54 13.91
N SER A 225 0.98 -2.60 13.38
CA SER A 225 1.31 -3.30 12.13
C SER A 225 1.11 -4.81 12.25
N SER A 226 1.48 -5.42 13.38
CA SER A 226 1.32 -6.85 13.63
C SER A 226 -0.14 -7.27 13.74
N LYS A 227 -1.01 -6.45 14.32
CA LYS A 227 -2.47 -6.68 14.37
C LYS A 227 -3.09 -6.65 12.98
N LYS A 228 -2.66 -5.73 12.10
CA LYS A 228 -3.13 -5.65 10.71
C LYS A 228 -2.76 -6.91 9.91
N ALA A 229 -1.54 -7.43 10.07
CA ALA A 229 -1.09 -8.65 9.43
C ALA A 229 -1.93 -9.88 9.84
N LYS A 230 -2.42 -9.95 11.08
CA LYS A 230 -3.31 -11.04 11.53
C LYS A 230 -4.67 -11.02 10.82
N VAL A 231 -5.25 -9.84 10.59
CA VAL A 231 -6.53 -9.69 9.89
C VAL A 231 -6.37 -10.03 8.40
N GLU A 232 -5.30 -9.57 7.74
CA GLU A 232 -5.00 -9.92 6.35
C GLU A 232 -4.83 -11.44 6.17
N ASN A 233 -4.13 -12.09 7.09
CA ASN A 233 -3.98 -13.56 7.08
C ASN A 233 -5.33 -14.30 7.28
N PHE A 234 -6.25 -13.76 8.06
CA PHE A 234 -7.59 -14.33 8.21
C PHE A 234 -8.39 -14.23 6.91
N ILE A 235 -8.40 -13.06 6.27
CA ILE A 235 -9.11 -12.84 5.00
C ILE A 235 -8.56 -13.78 3.92
N THR A 236 -7.24 -13.89 3.78
CA THR A 236 -6.60 -14.78 2.82
C THR A 236 -6.95 -16.26 3.08
N ARG A 237 -6.97 -16.67 4.35
CA ARG A 237 -7.35 -18.03 4.73
C ARG A 237 -8.81 -18.31 4.45
N PHE A 238 -9.71 -17.37 4.75
CA PHE A 238 -11.14 -17.48 4.44
C PHE A 238 -11.36 -17.60 2.92
N ALA A 239 -10.74 -16.71 2.13
CA ALA A 239 -10.83 -16.72 0.68
C ALA A 239 -10.40 -18.06 0.07
N LYS A 240 -9.38 -18.72 0.62
CA LYS A 240 -8.89 -20.03 0.17
C LYS A 240 -9.96 -21.13 0.18
N TYR A 241 -10.92 -21.05 1.09
CA TYR A 241 -12.03 -22.03 1.17
C TYR A 241 -13.31 -21.51 0.50
N TYR A 242 -13.61 -20.24 0.68
CA TYR A 242 -14.81 -19.62 0.12
C TYR A 242 -14.79 -19.57 -1.41
N THR A 243 -13.68 -19.15 -2.00
CA THR A 243 -13.57 -18.98 -3.45
C THR A 243 -13.80 -20.27 -4.25
N PRO A 244 -13.21 -21.44 -3.90
CA PRO A 244 -13.52 -22.69 -4.58
C PRO A 244 -14.99 -23.09 -4.51
N VAL A 245 -15.61 -22.92 -3.35
CA VAL A 245 -17.03 -23.29 -3.12
C VAL A 245 -17.93 -22.44 -4.02
N VAL A 246 -17.72 -21.12 -4.06
CA VAL A 246 -18.50 -20.22 -4.91
C VAL A 246 -18.26 -20.49 -6.38
N THR A 247 -17.00 -20.69 -6.79
CA THR A 247 -16.65 -20.98 -8.19
C THR A 247 -17.29 -22.28 -8.67
N ILE A 248 -17.21 -23.35 -7.87
CA ILE A 248 -17.85 -24.63 -8.20
C ILE A 248 -19.37 -24.47 -8.25
N GLY A 249 -19.95 -23.73 -7.30
CA GLY A 249 -21.39 -23.42 -7.30
C GLY A 249 -21.83 -22.66 -8.54
N ALA A 250 -21.07 -21.65 -8.97
CA ALA A 250 -21.33 -20.90 -10.18
C ALA A 250 -21.25 -21.80 -11.45
N VAL A 251 -20.22 -22.65 -11.54
CA VAL A 251 -20.09 -23.61 -12.66
C VAL A 251 -21.27 -24.59 -12.70
N ILE A 252 -21.72 -25.09 -11.54
CA ILE A 252 -22.88 -25.96 -11.45
C ILE A 252 -24.14 -25.22 -11.93
N LEU A 253 -24.35 -23.97 -11.50
CA LEU A 253 -25.47 -23.13 -11.90
C LEU A 253 -25.44 -22.78 -13.41
N ALA A 254 -24.26 -22.59 -13.97
CA ALA A 254 -24.10 -22.30 -15.40
C ALA A 254 -24.37 -23.53 -16.28
N ILE A 255 -24.11 -24.75 -15.79
CA ILE A 255 -24.19 -25.99 -16.60
C ILE A 255 -25.48 -26.76 -16.33
N LEU A 256 -25.86 -26.95 -15.07
CA LEU A 256 -26.94 -27.89 -14.71
C LEU A 256 -28.32 -27.42 -15.18
N PRO A 257 -28.74 -26.15 -14.98
CA PRO A 257 -30.05 -25.72 -15.40
C PRO A 257 -30.28 -25.75 -16.92
N PRO A 258 -29.34 -25.29 -17.78
CA PRO A 258 -29.52 -25.41 -19.24
C PRO A 258 -29.67 -26.85 -19.71
N LEU A 259 -28.99 -27.81 -19.04
CA LEU A 259 -29.07 -29.25 -19.39
C LEU A 259 -30.39 -29.89 -18.95
N ILE A 260 -30.96 -29.45 -17.81
CA ILE A 260 -32.18 -30.10 -17.25
C ILE A 260 -33.44 -29.40 -17.67
N LEU A 261 -33.46 -28.07 -17.67
CA LEU A 261 -34.65 -27.26 -17.91
C LEU A 261 -34.76 -26.77 -19.36
N GLY A 262 -33.69 -26.90 -20.14
CA GLY A 262 -33.58 -26.29 -21.45
C GLY A 262 -33.52 -24.77 -21.35
N GLY A 263 -33.11 -24.09 -22.42
CA GLY A 263 -32.98 -22.65 -22.48
C GLY A 263 -31.67 -22.22 -23.11
N GLY A 264 -31.48 -20.91 -23.27
CA GLY A 264 -30.23 -20.36 -23.79
C GLY A 264 -29.11 -20.45 -22.73
N TRP A 265 -27.94 -20.91 -23.10
CA TRP A 265 -26.77 -20.93 -22.22
C TRP A 265 -26.41 -19.53 -21.69
N ALA A 266 -26.70 -18.49 -22.51
CA ALA A 266 -26.45 -17.09 -22.15
C ALA A 266 -27.29 -16.61 -20.95
N ASP A 267 -28.45 -17.23 -20.70
CA ASP A 267 -29.35 -16.82 -19.59
C ASP A 267 -28.84 -17.30 -18.21
N TRP A 268 -27.89 -18.26 -18.22
CA TRP A 268 -27.40 -18.93 -17.00
C TRP A 268 -25.90 -18.66 -16.72
N ILE A 269 -25.19 -18.02 -17.62
CA ILE A 269 -23.78 -17.64 -17.50
C ILE A 269 -23.65 -16.16 -17.18
#